data_6b69eebe3f55e46bc0621d05b7722ee7
#
_entry.id   6b69eebe3f55e46bc0621d05b7722ee7
#
_cell.length_a   1.000
_cell.length_b   1.000
_cell.length_c   1.000
_cell.angle_alpha   90.00
_cell.angle_beta   90.00
_cell.angle_gamma   90.00
#
_symmetry.space_group_name_H-M   'P 1'
#
loop_
_entity.id
_entity.type
_entity.pdbx_description
1 polymer ?
#
loop_
_entity_poly.entity_id
_entity_poly.type
_entity_poly.pdbx_seq_one_letter_code
_entity_poly.pdbx_strand_id
1 'polypeptide(L)'
;MTVPVISVLRSTHPKIKITLLTTRFFSTLYNQIPEINFLYFEPKHKTFRGLFGLSRKINKINPDFIIDLHNVLRTKILRLFLINKFASTAVVNKGRKEKKLLIRGIKSRPLKSMHRRYAETFESLNIKINLDDFSYYKKIKITNHNYTFSSNDKLIGIAPFARHQCKEYSLNNIINFINSLDKSWQILIFGAPGNEEQKIIKLCNNKSNRHVISSNFNLEQQMAIISNLDVMISMDSANGHIASLFGIEVITIWGATHPNSGYGPLNQSKENSIVPDLNKYPDLPVTIYGSNCPADYVEAINTIKCERILERLDKII
;
A
#
# COMPACT_ATOMS: atom_id res chain seq x y z
N MET A 1 0.63 4.23 -2.57
CA MET A 1 -0.26 4.50 -3.72
C MET A 1 0.01 5.85 -4.43
N THR A 2 0.52 6.89 -3.78
CA THR A 2 0.88 8.17 -4.44
C THR A 2 2.24 8.14 -5.11
N VAL A 3 3.12 7.22 -4.72
CA VAL A 3 4.50 7.10 -5.24
C VAL A 3 4.54 6.99 -6.77
N PRO A 4 3.78 6.11 -7.44
CA PRO A 4 3.82 6.01 -8.91
C PRO A 4 3.44 7.32 -9.61
N VAL A 5 2.43 8.01 -9.09
CA VAL A 5 1.98 9.29 -9.67
C VAL A 5 3.06 10.37 -9.55
N ILE A 6 3.74 10.45 -8.40
CA ILE A 6 4.83 11.41 -8.19
C ILE A 6 6.06 11.03 -9.01
N SER A 7 6.34 9.74 -9.17
CA SER A 7 7.43 9.25 -10.03
C SER A 7 7.21 9.65 -11.48
N VAL A 8 6.01 9.40 -12.02
CA VAL A 8 5.65 9.81 -13.38
C VAL A 8 5.68 11.34 -13.53
N LEU A 9 5.14 12.09 -12.55
CA LEU A 9 5.23 13.56 -12.55
C LEU A 9 6.69 14.00 -12.67
N ARG A 10 7.62 13.40 -11.89
CA ARG A 10 9.02 13.79 -11.92
C ARG A 10 9.70 13.47 -13.25
N SER A 11 9.42 12.29 -13.84
CA SER A 11 10.03 11.87 -15.10
C SER A 11 9.50 12.67 -16.31
N THR A 12 8.19 12.94 -16.34
CA THR A 12 7.56 13.62 -17.50
C THR A 12 7.63 15.15 -17.43
N HIS A 13 7.80 15.71 -16.23
CA HIS A 13 7.87 17.16 -15.99
C HIS A 13 9.12 17.54 -15.17
N PRO A 14 10.34 17.37 -15.72
CA PRO A 14 11.59 17.53 -14.96
C PRO A 14 11.85 18.96 -14.45
N LYS A 15 11.19 19.96 -15.01
CA LYS A 15 11.34 21.37 -14.58
C LYS A 15 10.48 21.73 -13.35
N ILE A 16 9.49 20.89 -13.00
CA ILE A 16 8.62 21.15 -11.84
C ILE A 16 9.41 20.88 -10.55
N LYS A 17 9.47 21.85 -9.66
CA LYS A 17 10.00 21.68 -8.29
C LYS A 17 8.91 21.05 -7.43
N ILE A 18 9.17 19.84 -6.91
CA ILE A 18 8.22 19.09 -6.10
C ILE A 18 8.59 19.18 -4.63
N THR A 19 7.65 19.63 -3.79
CA THR A 19 7.77 19.57 -2.32
C THR A 19 6.64 18.71 -1.78
N LEU A 20 6.98 17.59 -1.14
CA LEU A 20 6.02 16.67 -0.55
C LEU A 20 5.84 16.95 0.95
N LEU A 21 4.61 17.20 1.36
CA LEU A 21 4.23 17.22 2.77
C LEU A 21 3.89 15.79 3.22
N THR A 22 4.79 15.19 3.98
CA THR A 22 4.64 13.80 4.48
C THR A 22 5.33 13.63 5.84
N THR A 23 5.26 12.46 6.48
CA THR A 23 6.06 12.15 7.67
C THR A 23 7.46 11.68 7.26
N ARG A 24 8.45 11.78 8.19
CA ARG A 24 9.80 11.22 7.93
C ARG A 24 9.75 9.73 7.57
N PHE A 25 8.91 8.96 8.25
CA PHE A 25 8.75 7.54 7.97
C PHE A 25 8.34 7.27 6.52
N PHE A 26 7.32 7.97 6.03
CA PHE A 26 6.83 7.75 4.66
C PHE A 26 7.65 8.45 3.58
N SER A 27 8.54 9.40 3.92
CA SER A 27 9.43 9.99 2.91
C SER A 27 10.37 8.96 2.30
N THR A 28 10.74 7.92 3.04
CA THR A 28 11.57 6.81 2.56
C THR A 28 11.01 6.14 1.29
N LEU A 29 9.69 6.10 1.13
CA LEU A 29 9.04 5.53 -0.06
C LEU A 29 9.37 6.28 -1.36
N TYR A 30 9.94 7.48 -1.28
CA TYR A 30 10.26 8.34 -2.42
C TYR A 30 11.76 8.45 -2.69
N ASN A 31 12.61 7.68 -1.97
CA ASN A 31 14.07 7.78 -2.05
C ASN A 31 14.63 7.50 -3.47
N GLN A 32 13.90 6.76 -4.31
CA GLN A 32 14.31 6.49 -5.69
C GLN A 32 13.78 7.53 -6.71
N ILE A 33 13.02 8.52 -6.25
CA ILE A 33 12.55 9.62 -7.11
C ILE A 33 13.51 10.81 -6.89
N PRO A 34 14.25 11.24 -7.91
CA PRO A 34 15.23 12.32 -7.75
C PRO A 34 14.56 13.68 -7.49
N GLU A 35 15.30 14.56 -6.84
CA GLU A 35 14.95 15.98 -6.67
C GLU A 35 13.57 16.24 -6.02
N ILE A 36 13.19 15.44 -5.03
CA ILE A 36 12.01 15.65 -4.20
C ILE A 36 12.42 16.40 -2.92
N ASN A 37 11.81 17.53 -2.69
CA ASN A 37 11.92 18.24 -1.42
C ASN A 37 10.87 17.73 -0.44
N PHE A 38 11.20 17.67 0.85
CA PHE A 38 10.28 17.23 1.88
C PHE A 38 9.97 18.31 2.89
N LEU A 39 8.71 18.49 3.18
CA LEU A 39 8.21 19.20 4.34
C LEU A 39 7.57 18.19 5.29
N TYR A 40 8.13 18.06 6.50
CA TYR A 40 7.70 17.00 7.40
C TYR A 40 6.51 17.40 8.26
N PHE A 41 5.49 16.53 8.24
CA PHE A 41 4.37 16.57 9.15
C PHE A 41 4.78 15.90 10.48
N GLU A 42 4.83 16.69 11.56
CA GLU A 42 5.25 16.27 12.88
C GLU A 42 4.06 16.22 13.86
N PRO A 43 4.18 15.55 15.04
CA PRO A 43 3.10 15.48 16.03
C PRO A 43 2.52 16.84 16.43
N LYS A 44 3.35 17.88 16.55
CA LYS A 44 2.91 19.26 16.85
C LYS A 44 1.92 19.82 15.82
N HIS A 45 1.98 19.36 14.55
CA HIS A 45 1.09 19.80 13.48
C HIS A 45 -0.31 19.14 13.54
N LYS A 46 -0.59 18.30 14.56
CA LYS A 46 -1.93 17.79 14.83
C LYS A 46 -2.86 18.83 15.45
N THR A 47 -2.31 19.89 16.02
CA THR A 47 -3.04 20.99 16.65
C THR A 47 -3.33 22.12 15.64
N PHE A 48 -4.33 22.96 15.94
CA PHE A 48 -4.66 24.11 15.10
C PHE A 48 -3.49 25.11 14.96
N ARG A 49 -2.83 25.43 16.10
CA ARG A 49 -1.62 26.29 16.10
C ARG A 49 -0.48 25.69 15.28
N GLY A 50 -0.31 24.35 15.36
CA GLY A 50 0.69 23.64 14.56
C GLY A 50 0.38 23.67 13.07
N LEU A 51 -0.89 23.54 12.66
CA LEU A 51 -1.31 23.68 11.26
C LEU A 51 -1.07 25.10 10.74
N PHE A 52 -1.35 26.11 11.57
CA PHE A 52 -1.03 27.49 11.22
C PHE A 52 0.47 27.71 11.04
N GLY A 53 1.30 27.19 11.95
CA GLY A 53 2.76 27.22 11.79
C GLY A 53 3.25 26.50 10.52
N LEU A 54 2.62 25.37 10.17
CA LEU A 54 2.92 24.63 8.95
C LEU A 54 2.51 25.41 7.70
N SER A 55 1.35 26.07 7.70
CA SER A 55 0.90 26.89 6.57
C SER A 55 1.86 28.05 6.29
N ARG A 56 2.43 28.67 7.34
CA ARG A 56 3.47 29.72 7.17
C ARG A 56 4.70 29.19 6.44
N LYS A 57 5.11 27.92 6.72
CA LYS A 57 6.22 27.29 6.00
C LYS A 57 5.89 27.07 4.53
N ILE A 58 4.65 26.60 4.23
CA ILE A 58 4.20 26.42 2.86
C ILE A 58 4.11 27.75 2.12
N ASN A 59 3.56 28.78 2.77
CA ASN A 59 3.47 30.13 2.18
C ASN A 59 4.85 30.73 1.85
N LYS A 60 5.91 30.41 2.65
CA LYS A 60 7.29 30.81 2.34
C LYS A 60 7.86 30.11 1.10
N ILE A 61 7.42 28.89 0.80
CA ILE A 61 7.79 28.18 -0.43
C ILE A 61 7.15 28.86 -1.64
N ASN A 62 6.03 29.55 -1.44
CA ASN A 62 5.26 30.25 -2.46
C ASN A 62 4.94 29.34 -3.68
N PRO A 63 4.22 28.20 -3.50
CA PRO A 63 3.98 27.26 -4.58
C PRO A 63 3.01 27.82 -5.63
N ASP A 64 3.23 27.50 -6.90
CA ASP A 64 2.29 27.78 -7.99
C ASP A 64 1.09 26.82 -7.96
N PHE A 65 1.31 25.59 -7.49
CA PHE A 65 0.29 24.55 -7.40
C PHE A 65 0.23 23.95 -6.01
N ILE A 66 -0.99 23.72 -5.51
CA ILE A 66 -1.26 23.02 -4.26
C ILE A 66 -2.14 21.81 -4.55
N ILE A 67 -1.59 20.60 -4.35
CA ILE A 67 -2.28 19.36 -4.70
C ILE A 67 -2.54 18.56 -3.43
N ASP A 68 -3.81 18.50 -3.00
CA ASP A 68 -4.23 17.76 -1.82
C ASP A 68 -4.70 16.36 -2.20
N LEU A 69 -3.77 15.40 -2.17
CA LEU A 69 -4.05 13.97 -2.39
C LEU A 69 -4.62 13.27 -1.14
N HIS A 70 -4.65 13.95 0.00
CA HIS A 70 -5.17 13.37 1.23
C HIS A 70 -6.64 13.70 1.51
N ASN A 71 -7.08 14.93 1.24
CA ASN A 71 -8.47 15.41 1.38
C ASN A 71 -9.18 14.94 2.66
N VAL A 72 -8.61 15.26 3.82
CA VAL A 72 -9.16 15.04 5.17
C VAL A 72 -9.37 16.37 5.88
N LEU A 73 -10.07 16.37 7.02
CA LEU A 73 -10.37 17.60 7.76
C LEU A 73 -9.11 18.45 8.01
N ARG A 74 -8.01 17.82 8.40
CA ARG A 74 -6.74 18.51 8.66
C ARG A 74 -6.17 19.22 7.43
N THR A 75 -6.20 18.57 6.26
CA THR A 75 -5.72 19.22 5.03
C THR A 75 -6.67 20.30 4.53
N LYS A 76 -7.97 20.18 4.80
CA LYS A 76 -8.93 21.26 4.53
C LYS A 76 -8.61 22.50 5.37
N ILE A 77 -8.39 22.33 6.69
CA ILE A 77 -8.01 23.42 7.59
C ILE A 77 -6.68 24.03 7.13
N LEU A 78 -5.68 23.20 6.81
CA LEU A 78 -4.39 23.69 6.33
C LEU A 78 -4.55 24.58 5.09
N ARG A 79 -5.35 24.15 4.10
CA ARG A 79 -5.60 24.93 2.89
C ARG A 79 -6.27 26.28 3.17
N LEU A 80 -7.11 26.39 4.21
CA LEU A 80 -7.72 27.68 4.59
C LEU A 80 -6.68 28.72 5.08
N PHE A 81 -5.52 28.26 5.57
CA PHE A 81 -4.43 29.13 6.02
C PHE A 81 -3.43 29.48 4.92
N LEU A 82 -3.59 28.93 3.71
CA LEU A 82 -2.71 29.25 2.59
C LEU A 82 -3.16 30.55 1.95
N ILE A 83 -2.26 31.54 1.97
CA ILE A 83 -2.58 32.92 1.58
C ILE A 83 -2.29 33.17 0.10
N ASN A 84 -1.52 32.26 -0.55
CA ASN A 84 -1.16 32.47 -1.95
C ASN A 84 -2.40 32.39 -2.84
N LYS A 85 -2.98 33.54 -3.17
CA LYS A 85 -4.17 33.69 -4.03
C LYS A 85 -3.91 33.28 -5.48
N PHE A 86 -2.67 33.18 -5.90
CA PHE A 86 -2.26 32.83 -7.26
C PHE A 86 -2.01 31.33 -7.43
N ALA A 87 -1.88 30.57 -6.34
CA ALA A 87 -1.68 29.13 -6.42
C ALA A 87 -2.94 28.41 -6.89
N SER A 88 -2.82 27.68 -7.98
CA SER A 88 -3.88 26.78 -8.43
C SER A 88 -3.99 25.57 -7.50
N THR A 89 -5.19 25.28 -7.01
CA THR A 89 -5.41 24.20 -6.04
C THR A 89 -6.26 23.08 -6.62
N ALA A 90 -5.76 21.85 -6.54
CA ALA A 90 -6.50 20.64 -6.86
C ALA A 90 -6.63 19.72 -5.64
N VAL A 91 -7.76 19.02 -5.56
CA VAL A 91 -8.11 18.16 -4.42
C VAL A 91 -8.63 16.83 -4.93
N VAL A 92 -8.06 15.74 -4.45
CA VAL A 92 -8.46 14.40 -4.89
C VAL A 92 -9.94 14.12 -4.67
N ASN A 93 -10.60 13.63 -5.72
CA ASN A 93 -11.92 13.02 -5.60
C ASN A 93 -11.78 11.55 -5.19
N LYS A 94 -12.01 11.26 -3.92
CA LYS A 94 -11.91 9.90 -3.36
C LYS A 94 -13.05 8.95 -3.77
N GLY A 95 -14.01 9.40 -4.57
CA GLY A 95 -15.14 8.57 -5.01
C GLY A 95 -16.07 8.13 -3.88
N ARG A 96 -16.29 8.97 -2.85
CA ARG A 96 -17.06 8.58 -1.65
C ARG A 96 -18.50 8.16 -1.95
N LYS A 97 -19.15 8.83 -2.92
CA LYS A 97 -20.51 8.46 -3.35
C LYS A 97 -20.50 7.08 -4.02
N GLU A 98 -19.59 6.85 -4.95
CA GLU A 98 -19.45 5.58 -5.67
C GLU A 98 -19.14 4.42 -4.71
N LYS A 99 -18.25 4.66 -3.73
CA LYS A 99 -17.91 3.68 -2.68
C LYS A 99 -19.12 3.30 -1.83
N LYS A 100 -19.97 4.28 -1.48
CA LYS A 100 -21.23 4.00 -0.76
C LYS A 100 -22.19 3.15 -1.60
N LEU A 101 -22.26 3.39 -2.91
CA LEU A 101 -23.10 2.60 -3.80
C LEU A 101 -22.56 1.18 -3.97
N LEU A 102 -21.22 1.01 -4.02
CA LEU A 102 -20.58 -0.29 -4.10
C LEU A 102 -20.92 -1.18 -2.90
N ILE A 103 -20.71 -0.68 -1.66
CA ILE A 103 -21.01 -1.45 -0.43
C ILE A 103 -22.51 -1.66 -0.16
N ARG A 104 -23.39 -1.01 -0.92
CA ARG A 104 -24.84 -1.24 -0.88
C ARG A 104 -25.31 -2.21 -1.96
N GLY A 105 -24.40 -2.81 -2.71
CA GLY A 105 -24.73 -3.70 -3.82
C GLY A 105 -25.37 -3.00 -5.04
N ILE A 106 -25.52 -1.66 -5.02
CA ILE A 106 -26.19 -0.90 -6.10
C ILE A 106 -25.27 -0.76 -7.32
N LYS A 107 -23.95 -0.77 -7.14
CA LYS A 107 -22.96 -0.66 -8.19
C LYS A 107 -22.09 -1.92 -8.24
N SER A 108 -22.24 -2.72 -9.28
CA SER A 108 -21.49 -3.98 -9.48
C SER A 108 -20.15 -3.81 -10.20
N ARG A 109 -19.91 -2.67 -10.86
CA ARG A 109 -18.70 -2.44 -11.66
C ARG A 109 -17.53 -1.99 -10.78
N PRO A 110 -16.28 -2.40 -11.12
CA PRO A 110 -15.09 -1.92 -10.42
C PRO A 110 -15.04 -0.39 -10.42
N LEU A 111 -14.65 0.16 -9.27
CA LEU A 111 -14.41 1.59 -9.14
C LEU A 111 -13.05 1.95 -9.75
N LYS A 112 -12.93 3.20 -10.17
CA LYS A 112 -11.66 3.77 -10.60
C LYS A 112 -10.60 3.60 -9.50
N SER A 113 -9.40 3.13 -9.85
CA SER A 113 -8.31 2.94 -8.90
C SER A 113 -7.91 4.25 -8.21
N MET A 114 -7.39 4.15 -6.99
CA MET A 114 -6.89 5.34 -6.30
C MET A 114 -5.67 5.93 -6.99
N HIS A 115 -4.84 5.13 -7.67
CA HIS A 115 -3.74 5.62 -8.50
C HIS A 115 -4.27 6.56 -9.60
N ARG A 116 -5.31 6.12 -10.34
CA ARG A 116 -5.94 6.94 -11.39
C ARG A 116 -6.59 8.20 -10.82
N ARG A 117 -7.25 8.12 -9.65
CA ARG A 117 -7.83 9.30 -8.98
C ARG A 117 -6.76 10.32 -8.57
N TYR A 118 -5.60 9.85 -8.17
CA TYR A 118 -4.46 10.74 -7.87
C TYR A 118 -3.92 11.37 -9.16
N ALA A 119 -3.75 10.63 -10.25
CA ALA A 119 -3.35 11.17 -11.54
C ALA A 119 -4.32 12.24 -12.03
N GLU A 120 -5.63 11.98 -12.01
CA GLU A 120 -6.67 12.93 -12.41
C GLU A 120 -6.68 14.23 -11.59
N THR A 121 -6.16 14.19 -10.35
CA THR A 121 -6.02 15.42 -9.55
C THR A 121 -4.99 16.37 -10.17
N PHE A 122 -3.94 15.86 -10.79
CA PHE A 122 -2.96 16.67 -11.54
C PHE A 122 -3.53 17.09 -12.90
N GLU A 123 -4.24 16.20 -13.56
CA GLU A 123 -4.86 16.48 -14.85
C GLU A 123 -5.87 17.64 -14.78
N SER A 124 -6.54 17.82 -13.62
CA SER A 124 -7.44 18.97 -13.38
C SER A 124 -6.71 20.33 -13.39
N LEU A 125 -5.38 20.32 -13.35
CA LEU A 125 -4.49 21.48 -13.46
C LEU A 125 -3.71 21.46 -14.79
N ASN A 126 -4.18 20.72 -15.79
CA ASN A 126 -3.52 20.53 -17.09
C ASN A 126 -2.12 19.87 -17.00
N ILE A 127 -1.81 19.17 -15.90
CA ILE A 127 -0.59 18.39 -15.73
C ILE A 127 -0.93 16.93 -16.02
N LYS A 128 -0.59 16.46 -17.21
CA LYS A 128 -0.94 15.10 -17.65
C LYS A 128 -0.05 14.05 -16.96
N ILE A 129 -0.68 13.03 -16.38
CA ILE A 129 -0.03 11.89 -15.72
C ILE A 129 -0.55 10.59 -16.36
N ASN A 130 0.30 9.94 -17.15
CA ASN A 130 0.00 8.61 -17.66
C ASN A 130 0.70 7.57 -16.77
N LEU A 131 -0.08 6.72 -16.08
CA LEU A 131 0.46 5.73 -15.17
C LEU A 131 1.19 4.58 -15.88
N ASP A 132 0.98 4.39 -17.17
CA ASP A 132 1.72 3.41 -17.98
C ASP A 132 3.18 3.82 -18.16
N ASP A 133 3.51 5.10 -17.95
CA ASP A 133 4.88 5.63 -17.99
C ASP A 133 5.64 5.37 -16.66
N PHE A 134 5.00 4.70 -15.69
CA PHE A 134 5.64 4.39 -14.41
C PHE A 134 6.76 3.36 -14.62
N SER A 135 7.98 3.76 -14.31
CA SER A 135 9.12 2.86 -14.25
C SER A 135 9.25 2.30 -12.84
N TYR A 136 9.35 0.97 -12.74
CA TYR A 136 9.56 0.30 -11.46
C TYR A 136 10.84 0.75 -10.78
N TYR A 137 10.81 0.75 -9.47
CA TYR A 137 12.00 0.99 -8.65
C TYR A 137 13.05 -0.09 -8.89
N LYS A 138 14.31 0.33 -8.83
CA LYS A 138 15.44 -0.61 -8.91
C LYS A 138 15.55 -1.42 -7.64
N LYS A 139 16.00 -2.67 -7.76
CA LYS A 139 16.35 -3.51 -6.59
C LYS A 139 17.33 -2.78 -5.69
N ILE A 140 17.12 -2.91 -4.38
CA ILE A 140 17.99 -2.31 -3.36
C ILE A 140 18.84 -3.44 -2.77
N LYS A 141 20.15 -3.21 -2.65
CA LYS A 141 21.04 -4.18 -2.03
C LYS A 141 20.69 -4.37 -0.55
N ILE A 142 20.53 -5.61 -0.13
CA ILE A 142 20.33 -5.96 1.28
C ILE A 142 21.66 -5.76 2.01
N THR A 143 21.71 -4.83 2.97
CA THR A 143 22.93 -4.50 3.73
C THR A 143 22.95 -5.09 5.14
N ASN A 144 21.87 -5.78 5.54
CA ASN A 144 21.81 -6.41 6.86
C ASN A 144 22.51 -7.77 6.83
N HIS A 145 23.63 -7.87 7.53
CA HIS A 145 24.47 -9.08 7.59
C HIS A 145 23.80 -10.31 8.23
N ASN A 146 22.67 -10.13 8.92
CA ASN A 146 21.92 -11.24 9.53
C ASN A 146 21.09 -12.03 8.50
N TYR A 147 20.94 -11.53 7.28
CA TYR A 147 20.17 -12.15 6.21
C TYR A 147 20.96 -12.06 4.91
N THR A 148 21.70 -13.10 4.61
CA THR A 148 22.36 -13.29 3.32
C THR A 148 21.58 -14.35 2.56
N PHE A 149 20.93 -13.95 1.49
CA PHE A 149 20.28 -14.86 0.57
C PHE A 149 21.21 -15.09 -0.63
N SER A 150 21.28 -16.34 -1.07
CA SER A 150 21.96 -16.69 -2.32
C SER A 150 21.16 -16.17 -3.51
N SER A 151 21.82 -15.88 -4.62
CA SER A 151 21.17 -15.54 -5.89
C SER A 151 20.23 -16.65 -6.41
N ASN A 152 20.41 -17.87 -5.93
CA ASN A 152 19.61 -19.04 -6.31
C ASN A 152 18.45 -19.32 -5.33
N ASP A 153 18.37 -18.59 -4.23
CA ASP A 153 17.26 -18.75 -3.28
C ASP A 153 15.97 -18.20 -3.86
N LYS A 154 14.91 -18.97 -3.77
CA LYS A 154 13.55 -18.49 -4.06
C LYS A 154 13.01 -17.78 -2.82
N LEU A 155 12.66 -16.50 -2.97
CA LEU A 155 12.26 -15.64 -1.87
C LEU A 155 10.75 -15.32 -1.93
N ILE A 156 9.97 -15.81 -0.98
CA ILE A 156 8.56 -15.46 -0.85
C ILE A 156 8.33 -14.55 0.36
N GLY A 157 7.72 -13.39 0.13
CA GLY A 157 7.26 -12.49 1.19
C GLY A 157 5.83 -12.82 1.60
N ILE A 158 5.57 -12.90 2.89
CA ILE A 158 4.22 -13.09 3.44
C ILE A 158 3.91 -11.95 4.40
N ALA A 159 2.86 -11.15 4.09
CA ALA A 159 2.36 -10.08 4.94
C ALA A 159 0.95 -10.42 5.45
N PRO A 160 0.85 -11.22 6.54
CA PRO A 160 -0.40 -11.84 6.97
C PRO A 160 -1.32 -10.90 7.75
N PHE A 161 -0.85 -9.71 8.12
CA PHE A 161 -1.58 -8.79 8.97
C PHE A 161 -2.15 -7.60 8.20
N ALA A 162 -3.25 -7.05 8.72
CA ALA A 162 -3.86 -5.82 8.27
C ALA A 162 -4.38 -5.03 9.47
N ARG A 163 -4.75 -3.77 9.25
CA ARG A 163 -5.25 -2.90 10.32
C ARG A 163 -6.56 -3.39 10.96
N HIS A 164 -7.35 -4.20 10.25
CA HIS A 164 -8.69 -4.63 10.66
C HIS A 164 -8.81 -6.14 10.49
N GLN A 165 -9.35 -6.80 11.50
CA GLN A 165 -9.47 -8.26 11.56
C GLN A 165 -10.17 -8.87 10.33
N CYS A 166 -11.24 -8.24 9.83
CA CYS A 166 -11.96 -8.74 8.65
C CYS A 166 -11.14 -8.69 7.33
N LYS A 167 -9.88 -8.28 7.41
CA LYS A 167 -8.90 -8.30 6.32
C LYS A 167 -7.73 -9.24 6.62
N GLU A 168 -7.75 -9.93 7.75
CA GLU A 168 -6.69 -10.85 8.16
C GLU A 168 -7.11 -12.30 7.95
N TYR A 169 -6.33 -13.01 7.16
CA TYR A 169 -6.46 -14.46 7.02
C TYR A 169 -6.04 -15.14 8.33
N SER A 170 -6.76 -16.17 8.77
CA SER A 170 -6.47 -16.75 10.07
C SER A 170 -5.04 -17.30 10.15
N LEU A 171 -4.43 -17.22 11.33
CA LEU A 171 -3.07 -17.73 11.52
C LEU A 171 -2.96 -19.21 11.20
N ASN A 172 -4.00 -20.01 11.47
CA ASN A 172 -4.03 -21.43 11.10
C ASN A 172 -3.96 -21.62 9.59
N ASN A 173 -4.69 -20.81 8.83
CA ASN A 173 -4.65 -20.84 7.37
C ASN A 173 -3.28 -20.40 6.83
N ILE A 174 -2.66 -19.38 7.45
CA ILE A 174 -1.29 -18.96 7.12
C ILE A 174 -0.29 -20.08 7.42
N ILE A 175 -0.42 -20.78 8.57
CA ILE A 175 0.43 -21.93 8.92
C ILE A 175 0.28 -23.04 7.87
N ASN A 176 -0.96 -23.37 7.51
CA ASN A 176 -1.23 -24.38 6.49
C ASN A 176 -0.60 -24.01 5.15
N PHE A 177 -0.77 -22.76 4.71
CA PHE A 177 -0.14 -22.25 3.48
C PHE A 177 1.39 -22.36 3.54
N ILE A 178 2.02 -21.87 4.61
CA ILE A 178 3.48 -21.93 4.78
C ILE A 178 3.99 -23.38 4.79
N ASN A 179 3.24 -24.29 5.41
CA ASN A 179 3.64 -25.71 5.48
C ASN A 179 3.47 -26.44 4.14
N SER A 180 2.63 -25.94 3.25
CA SER A 180 2.41 -26.49 1.90
C SER A 180 3.41 -25.96 0.87
N LEU A 181 4.20 -24.94 1.20
CA LEU A 181 5.24 -24.45 0.32
C LEU A 181 6.41 -25.44 0.23
N ASP A 182 7.01 -25.54 -0.95
CA ASP A 182 8.22 -26.31 -1.15
C ASP A 182 9.35 -25.83 -0.22
N LYS A 183 10.18 -26.76 0.25
CA LYS A 183 11.26 -26.45 1.20
C LYS A 183 12.39 -25.60 0.60
N SER A 184 12.45 -25.47 -0.70
CA SER A 184 13.43 -24.57 -1.39
C SER A 184 13.11 -23.09 -1.16
N TRP A 185 11.88 -22.73 -0.75
CA TRP A 185 11.53 -21.36 -0.46
C TRP A 185 12.15 -20.85 0.82
N GLN A 186 12.77 -19.68 0.75
CA GLN A 186 13.04 -18.82 1.89
C GLN A 186 11.80 -17.96 2.15
N ILE A 187 11.20 -18.09 3.31
CA ILE A 187 9.90 -17.49 3.65
C ILE A 187 10.13 -16.30 4.58
N LEU A 188 9.86 -15.09 4.08
CA LEU A 188 10.06 -13.84 4.81
C LEU A 188 8.70 -13.30 5.27
N ILE A 189 8.45 -13.32 6.60
CA ILE A 189 7.15 -12.98 7.17
C ILE A 189 7.21 -11.58 7.76
N PHE A 190 6.38 -10.68 7.25
CA PHE A 190 6.35 -9.27 7.60
C PHE A 190 5.28 -8.97 8.65
N GLY A 191 5.61 -8.12 9.63
CA GLY A 191 4.67 -7.60 10.61
C GLY A 191 5.19 -6.40 11.37
N ALA A 192 4.30 -5.72 12.06
CA ALA A 192 4.66 -4.60 12.92
C ALA A 192 5.32 -5.08 14.22
N PRO A 193 6.17 -4.25 14.86
CA PRO A 193 6.71 -4.53 16.18
C PRO A 193 5.62 -4.84 17.21
N GLY A 194 5.95 -5.70 18.19
CA GLY A 194 5.06 -6.06 19.30
C GLY A 194 4.19 -7.29 19.01
N ASN A 195 2.87 -7.18 19.06
CA ASN A 195 1.97 -8.34 19.00
C ASN A 195 2.06 -9.12 17.66
N GLU A 196 2.18 -8.43 16.54
CA GLU A 196 2.34 -9.08 15.23
C GLU A 196 3.67 -9.82 15.16
N GLU A 197 4.76 -9.20 15.63
CA GLU A 197 6.10 -9.83 15.70
C GLU A 197 6.09 -11.11 16.52
N GLN A 198 5.46 -11.12 17.70
CA GLN A 198 5.32 -12.34 18.52
C GLN A 198 4.57 -13.45 17.79
N LYS A 199 3.53 -13.10 17.03
CA LYS A 199 2.80 -14.06 16.18
C LYS A 199 3.69 -14.62 15.07
N ILE A 200 4.51 -13.77 14.42
CA ILE A 200 5.43 -14.21 13.36
C ILE A 200 6.49 -15.15 13.91
N ILE A 201 7.07 -14.84 15.07
CA ILE A 201 8.06 -15.72 15.73
C ILE A 201 7.47 -17.13 15.91
N LYS A 202 6.22 -17.23 16.36
CA LYS A 202 5.51 -18.51 16.46
C LYS A 202 5.30 -19.17 15.10
N LEU A 203 4.98 -18.40 14.05
CA LEU A 203 4.83 -18.92 12.68
C LEU A 203 6.15 -19.47 12.13
N CYS A 204 7.27 -18.82 12.43
CA CYS A 204 8.60 -19.29 12.01
C CYS A 204 8.98 -20.62 12.66
N ASN A 205 8.54 -20.85 13.89
CA ASN A 205 8.74 -22.11 14.63
C ASN A 205 10.19 -22.63 14.53
N ASN A 206 11.18 -21.75 14.65
CA ASN A 206 12.62 -22.02 14.56
C ASN A 206 13.08 -22.79 13.30
N LYS A 207 12.30 -22.76 12.21
CA LYS A 207 12.72 -23.35 10.94
C LYS A 207 13.71 -22.43 10.25
N SER A 208 14.81 -22.97 9.73
CA SER A 208 15.93 -22.22 9.13
C SER A 208 15.55 -21.46 7.87
N ASN A 209 14.51 -21.88 7.16
CA ASN A 209 14.01 -21.22 5.95
C ASN A 209 12.88 -20.21 6.22
N ARG A 210 12.62 -19.84 7.48
CA ARG A 210 11.59 -18.87 7.87
C ARG A 210 12.20 -17.72 8.63
N HIS A 211 11.91 -16.50 8.18
CA HIS A 211 12.57 -15.30 8.65
C HIS A 211 11.55 -14.26 9.14
N VAL A 212 11.82 -13.66 10.30
CA VAL A 212 11.00 -12.60 10.91
C VAL A 212 11.45 -11.25 10.37
N ILE A 213 10.57 -10.53 9.68
CA ILE A 213 10.84 -9.17 9.18
C ILE A 213 9.94 -8.20 9.96
N SER A 214 10.46 -7.62 11.04
CA SER A 214 9.71 -6.75 11.95
C SER A 214 10.59 -5.67 12.58
N SER A 215 10.65 -5.57 13.91
CA SER A 215 11.30 -4.49 14.68
C SER A 215 12.79 -4.29 14.37
N ASN A 216 13.48 -5.35 13.93
CA ASN A 216 14.90 -5.32 13.55
C ASN A 216 15.17 -4.61 12.21
N PHE A 217 14.12 -4.19 11.51
CA PHE A 217 14.23 -3.58 10.19
C PHE A 217 13.47 -2.26 10.13
N ASN A 218 14.17 -1.19 9.77
CA ASN A 218 13.51 0.05 9.38
C ASN A 218 12.83 -0.09 8.01
N LEU A 219 12.04 0.92 7.59
CA LEU A 219 11.29 0.85 6.33
C LEU A 219 12.20 0.70 5.11
N GLU A 220 13.37 1.33 5.09
CA GLU A 220 14.33 1.23 3.99
C GLU A 220 14.90 -0.19 3.85
N GLN A 221 15.24 -0.82 4.97
CA GLN A 221 15.69 -2.19 5.01
C GLN A 221 14.57 -3.17 4.61
N GLN A 222 13.33 -2.93 5.04
CA GLN A 222 12.18 -3.71 4.60
C GLN A 222 11.96 -3.57 3.09
N MET A 223 12.08 -2.36 2.54
CA MET A 223 12.01 -2.12 1.09
C MET A 223 13.13 -2.85 0.34
N ALA A 224 14.35 -2.87 0.90
CA ALA A 224 15.45 -3.63 0.32
C ALA A 224 15.13 -5.12 0.24
N ILE A 225 14.61 -5.70 1.32
CA ILE A 225 14.17 -7.10 1.35
C ILE A 225 13.05 -7.32 0.32
N ILE A 226 11.99 -6.51 0.35
CA ILE A 226 10.84 -6.62 -0.57
C ILE A 226 11.29 -6.54 -2.03
N SER A 227 12.26 -5.67 -2.36
CA SER A 227 12.73 -5.50 -3.73
C SER A 227 13.46 -6.72 -4.32
N ASN A 228 13.83 -7.68 -3.48
CA ASN A 228 14.53 -8.90 -3.88
C ASN A 228 13.64 -10.15 -3.84
N LEU A 229 12.35 -10.02 -3.46
CA LEU A 229 11.41 -11.13 -3.49
C LEU A 229 11.10 -11.57 -4.93
N ASP A 230 10.76 -12.84 -5.10
CA ASP A 230 10.18 -13.37 -6.33
C ASP A 230 8.67 -13.12 -6.36
N VAL A 231 8.02 -13.21 -5.19
CA VAL A 231 6.58 -12.99 -5.04
C VAL A 231 6.23 -12.48 -3.64
N MET A 232 5.16 -11.70 -3.53
CA MET A 232 4.58 -11.25 -2.27
C MET A 232 3.16 -11.79 -2.10
N ILE A 233 2.89 -12.50 -1.00
CA ILE A 233 1.54 -12.84 -0.54
C ILE A 233 1.15 -11.82 0.52
N SER A 234 0.14 -11.01 0.25
CA SER A 234 -0.23 -9.91 1.14
C SER A 234 -1.73 -9.87 1.38
N MET A 235 -2.13 -9.55 2.59
CA MET A 235 -3.48 -9.03 2.82
C MET A 235 -3.63 -7.69 2.07
N ASP A 236 -4.87 -7.17 1.95
CA ASP A 236 -5.10 -5.78 1.50
C ASP A 236 -4.43 -4.81 2.51
N SER A 237 -3.12 -4.65 2.38
CA SER A 237 -2.21 -3.93 3.30
C SER A 237 -1.08 -3.20 2.58
N ALA A 238 -0.23 -2.50 3.34
CA ALA A 238 0.83 -1.64 2.79
C ALA A 238 1.92 -2.42 2.02
N ASN A 239 2.28 -3.63 2.48
CA ASN A 239 3.41 -4.38 1.93
C ASN A 239 3.19 -4.78 0.46
N GLY A 240 1.95 -5.17 0.08
CA GLY A 240 1.61 -5.44 -1.32
C GLY A 240 1.79 -4.21 -2.21
N HIS A 241 1.45 -3.01 -1.72
CA HIS A 241 1.69 -1.78 -2.47
C HIS A 241 3.18 -1.44 -2.59
N ILE A 242 3.99 -1.75 -1.56
CA ILE A 242 5.43 -1.53 -1.62
C ILE A 242 6.06 -2.51 -2.62
N ALA A 243 5.69 -3.79 -2.57
CA ALA A 243 6.18 -4.80 -3.49
C ALA A 243 5.90 -4.43 -4.97
N SER A 244 4.69 -3.93 -5.25
CA SER A 244 4.32 -3.50 -6.60
C SER A 244 5.14 -2.32 -7.14
N LEU A 245 5.79 -1.51 -6.29
CA LEU A 245 6.71 -0.45 -6.74
C LEU A 245 7.97 -1.01 -7.39
N PHE A 246 8.38 -2.21 -7.01
CA PHE A 246 9.56 -2.90 -7.53
C PHE A 246 9.23 -3.90 -8.66
N GLY A 247 7.97 -3.94 -9.11
CA GLY A 247 7.54 -4.88 -10.13
C GLY A 247 7.38 -6.32 -9.63
N ILE A 248 7.38 -6.52 -8.30
CA ILE A 248 7.16 -7.84 -7.71
C ILE A 248 5.69 -8.22 -7.88
N GLU A 249 5.44 -9.46 -8.31
CA GLU A 249 4.10 -10.01 -8.37
C GLU A 249 3.49 -10.14 -6.97
N VAL A 250 2.25 -9.66 -6.82
CA VAL A 250 1.56 -9.60 -5.53
C VAL A 250 0.26 -10.38 -5.58
N ILE A 251 0.20 -11.51 -4.91
CA ILE A 251 -1.06 -12.18 -4.64
C ILE A 251 -1.71 -11.50 -3.44
N THR A 252 -2.82 -10.81 -3.66
CA THR A 252 -3.55 -10.11 -2.59
C THR A 252 -4.75 -10.95 -2.13
N ILE A 253 -4.77 -11.27 -0.84
CA ILE A 253 -5.88 -11.96 -0.19
C ILE A 253 -6.85 -10.92 0.35
N TRP A 254 -8.06 -10.90 -0.19
CA TRP A 254 -9.11 -9.97 0.19
C TRP A 254 -10.06 -10.61 1.21
N GLY A 255 -10.55 -9.81 2.14
CA GLY A 255 -11.55 -10.25 3.13
C GLY A 255 -12.90 -9.58 2.90
N ALA A 256 -13.37 -8.82 3.89
CA ALA A 256 -14.61 -8.03 3.77
C ALA A 256 -14.48 -6.81 2.84
N THR A 257 -13.25 -6.48 2.40
CA THR A 257 -12.95 -5.55 1.30
C THR A 257 -12.91 -6.31 -0.04
N HIS A 258 -12.76 -5.60 -1.16
CA HIS A 258 -12.73 -6.25 -2.49
C HIS A 258 -11.90 -5.41 -3.48
N PRO A 259 -11.21 -6.01 -4.47
CA PRO A 259 -10.42 -5.29 -5.48
C PRO A 259 -11.25 -4.25 -6.24
N ASN A 260 -12.57 -4.48 -6.42
CA ASN A 260 -13.48 -3.52 -7.04
C ASN A 260 -13.57 -2.17 -6.33
N SER A 261 -13.07 -2.05 -5.09
CA SER A 261 -12.99 -0.78 -4.36
C SER A 261 -11.93 0.19 -4.89
N GLY A 262 -11.05 -0.28 -5.79
CA GLY A 262 -9.99 0.49 -6.43
C GLY A 262 -8.75 0.71 -5.55
N TYR A 263 -8.49 -0.18 -4.59
CA TYR A 263 -7.34 -0.13 -3.69
C TYR A 263 -6.29 -1.22 -3.96
N GLY A 264 -6.38 -1.96 -5.05
CA GLY A 264 -5.37 -2.95 -5.42
C GLY A 264 -3.99 -2.33 -5.65
N PRO A 265 -2.90 -3.11 -5.49
CA PRO A 265 -1.56 -2.71 -5.88
C PRO A 265 -1.48 -2.36 -7.37
N LEU A 266 -0.51 -1.51 -7.74
CA LEU A 266 -0.34 -1.04 -9.12
C LEU A 266 0.10 -2.18 -10.05
N ASN A 267 -0.42 -2.19 -11.28
CA ASN A 267 -0.01 -3.09 -12.37
C ASN A 267 -0.01 -4.59 -11.99
N GLN A 268 -0.94 -5.00 -11.13
CA GLN A 268 -1.12 -6.42 -10.82
C GLN A 268 -2.24 -7.04 -11.66
N SER A 269 -2.03 -8.30 -12.07
CA SER A 269 -3.06 -9.09 -12.73
C SER A 269 -4.30 -9.21 -11.85
N LYS A 270 -5.49 -9.26 -12.46
CA LYS A 270 -6.74 -9.46 -11.72
C LYS A 270 -6.79 -10.83 -11.03
N GLU A 271 -6.16 -11.82 -11.63
CA GLU A 271 -6.05 -13.18 -11.12
C GLU A 271 -5.24 -13.25 -9.82
N ASN A 272 -4.38 -12.25 -9.55
CA ASN A 272 -3.66 -12.12 -8.29
C ASN A 272 -4.55 -11.66 -7.13
N SER A 273 -5.81 -11.33 -7.38
CA SER A 273 -6.76 -10.95 -6.34
C SER A 273 -7.60 -12.15 -5.91
N ILE A 274 -7.24 -12.74 -4.79
CA ILE A 274 -7.99 -13.88 -4.22
C ILE A 274 -9.07 -13.34 -3.30
N VAL A 275 -10.32 -13.62 -3.64
CA VAL A 275 -11.51 -13.16 -2.90
C VAL A 275 -12.23 -14.33 -2.23
N PRO A 276 -13.00 -14.09 -1.14
CA PRO A 276 -13.83 -15.09 -0.49
C PRO A 276 -14.84 -15.76 -1.43
N ASP A 277 -15.49 -16.80 -0.93
CA ASP A 277 -16.60 -17.45 -1.63
C ASP A 277 -17.80 -16.49 -1.72
N LEU A 278 -18.05 -15.97 -2.92
CA LEU A 278 -19.13 -15.01 -3.19
C LEU A 278 -20.52 -15.67 -3.14
N ASN A 279 -20.65 -17.01 -3.24
CA ASN A 279 -21.92 -17.68 -3.03
C ASN A 279 -22.32 -17.63 -1.55
N LYS A 280 -21.34 -17.75 -0.65
CA LYS A 280 -21.55 -17.65 0.79
C LYS A 280 -21.62 -16.21 1.27
N TYR A 281 -20.89 -15.29 0.62
CA TYR A 281 -20.80 -13.88 0.98
C TYR A 281 -21.10 -12.97 -0.22
N PRO A 282 -22.36 -12.94 -0.70
CA PRO A 282 -22.73 -12.28 -1.96
C PRO A 282 -22.64 -10.76 -1.90
N ASP A 283 -22.74 -10.14 -0.71
CA ASP A 283 -22.74 -8.66 -0.57
C ASP A 283 -21.34 -8.03 -0.51
N LEU A 284 -20.27 -8.83 -0.74
CA LEU A 284 -18.91 -8.29 -0.75
C LEU A 284 -18.71 -7.29 -1.92
N PRO A 285 -18.05 -6.13 -1.65
CA PRO A 285 -17.49 -5.68 -0.37
C PRO A 285 -18.55 -5.05 0.55
N VAL A 286 -18.52 -5.40 1.82
CA VAL A 286 -19.38 -4.76 2.86
C VAL A 286 -18.69 -3.55 3.52
N THR A 287 -17.39 -3.38 3.28
CA THR A 287 -16.60 -2.26 3.73
C THR A 287 -15.53 -1.88 2.71
N ILE A 288 -15.15 -0.59 2.69
CA ILE A 288 -14.08 -0.10 1.79
C ILE A 288 -12.70 -0.19 2.45
N TYR A 289 -12.62 -0.01 3.75
CA TYR A 289 -11.35 0.12 4.47
C TYR A 289 -11.14 -0.98 5.52
N GLY A 290 -12.16 -1.81 5.78
CA GLY A 290 -12.15 -2.80 6.85
C GLY A 290 -12.71 -2.27 8.19
N SER A 291 -12.92 -0.97 8.33
CA SER A 291 -13.63 -0.40 9.48
C SER A 291 -15.15 -0.64 9.38
N ASN A 292 -15.80 -0.83 10.52
CA ASN A 292 -17.25 -1.09 10.60
C ASN A 292 -17.68 -2.32 9.78
N CYS A 293 -16.88 -3.39 9.85
CA CYS A 293 -17.20 -4.66 9.22
C CYS A 293 -18.36 -5.33 9.98
N PRO A 294 -19.44 -5.78 9.30
CA PRO A 294 -20.46 -6.60 9.93
C PRO A 294 -19.87 -7.89 10.52
N ALA A 295 -20.39 -8.32 11.69
CA ALA A 295 -19.84 -9.45 12.43
C ALA A 295 -19.87 -10.77 11.62
N ASP A 296 -20.91 -10.98 10.84
CA ASP A 296 -21.12 -12.13 9.96
C ASP A 296 -20.16 -12.18 8.76
N TYR A 297 -19.51 -11.05 8.42
CA TYR A 297 -18.52 -10.95 7.34
C TYR A 297 -17.06 -10.97 7.82
N VAL A 298 -16.81 -10.98 9.12
CA VAL A 298 -15.43 -11.01 9.67
C VAL A 298 -14.68 -12.26 9.20
N GLU A 299 -15.37 -13.40 9.18
CA GLU A 299 -14.81 -14.69 8.81
C GLU A 299 -14.86 -14.98 7.30
N ALA A 300 -15.36 -14.06 6.48
CA ALA A 300 -15.47 -14.27 5.03
C ALA A 300 -14.12 -14.66 4.39
N ILE A 301 -13.04 -14.00 4.79
CA ILE A 301 -11.69 -14.26 4.29
C ILE A 301 -11.24 -15.72 4.50
N ASN A 302 -11.71 -16.37 5.57
CA ASN A 302 -11.34 -17.73 5.91
C ASN A 302 -12.05 -18.81 5.06
N THR A 303 -12.95 -18.41 4.14
CA THR A 303 -13.49 -19.31 3.11
C THR A 303 -12.53 -19.49 1.94
N ILE A 304 -11.48 -18.68 1.86
CA ILE A 304 -10.43 -18.84 0.86
C ILE A 304 -9.64 -20.10 1.20
N LYS A 305 -9.64 -21.06 0.29
CA LYS A 305 -8.87 -22.29 0.43
C LYS A 305 -7.40 -22.02 0.10
N CYS A 306 -6.51 -22.67 0.84
CA CYS A 306 -5.06 -22.56 0.66
C CYS A 306 -4.64 -22.95 -0.77
N GLU A 307 -5.27 -23.97 -1.34
CA GLU A 307 -5.03 -24.49 -2.67
C GLU A 307 -5.18 -23.42 -3.74
N ARG A 308 -6.15 -22.52 -3.62
CA ARG A 308 -6.32 -21.40 -4.57
C ARG A 308 -5.14 -20.43 -4.58
N ILE A 309 -4.49 -20.26 -3.42
CA ILE A 309 -3.31 -19.40 -3.30
C ILE A 309 -2.12 -20.10 -3.93
N LEU A 310 -1.95 -21.41 -3.67
CA LEU A 310 -0.89 -22.25 -4.24
C LEU A 310 -1.02 -22.35 -5.76
N GLU A 311 -2.21 -22.66 -6.29
CA GLU A 311 -2.48 -22.71 -7.73
C GLU A 311 -2.15 -21.39 -8.44
N ARG A 312 -2.37 -20.26 -7.76
CA ARG A 312 -2.00 -18.97 -8.32
C ARG A 312 -0.50 -18.74 -8.24
N LEU A 313 0.14 -19.12 -7.15
CA LEU A 313 1.58 -19.05 -6.97
C LEU A 313 2.29 -19.85 -8.08
N ASP A 314 1.89 -21.09 -8.33
CA ASP A 314 2.46 -21.97 -9.35
C ASP A 314 2.35 -21.40 -10.79
N LYS A 315 1.40 -20.50 -11.04
CA LYS A 315 1.25 -19.83 -12.34
C LYS A 315 2.13 -18.57 -12.50
N ILE A 316 2.70 -18.08 -11.41
CA ILE A 316 3.56 -16.88 -11.40
C ILE A 316 5.03 -17.27 -11.53
N ILE A 317 5.38 -18.43 -10.98
CA ILE A 317 6.73 -18.97 -10.89
C ILE A 317 6.96 -20.03 -11.96
#